data_b7c7b295c61d16338959f25643c44eec
#
_entry.id   b7c7b295c61d16338959f25643c44eec
#
_cell.length_a   1.000
_cell.length_b   1.000
_cell.length_c   1.000
_cell.angle_alpha   90.00
_cell.angle_beta   90.00
_cell.angle_gamma   90.00
#
_symmetry.space_group_name_H-M   'P 1'
#
loop_
_entity.id
_entity.type
_entity.pdbx_description
1 polymer ?
#
loop_
_entity_poly.entity_id
_entity_poly.type
_entity_poly.pdbx_seq_one_letter_code
_entity_poly.pdbx_strand_id
1 'polypeptide(L)'
;MSAREHGVIAASSGNHDQALALAGKTAGVPVTLYTTTTASTYKVEAMRNLGAEVICLPTDPLSAELEAARQAQAKGVPFVSPYNDLQVIAGQGTIGMELFEQAPDLDAVFVAVGGGGMIAGIGAALRTLAPGVDIIGCWPENDPALEQSLKAGRIIDVPASATLSDGTAGGVGPGAITLPLCQVLLTDTLLVSEAQIRAAMRDIASSERWIIEGAAAVAVAAMKKCADRYQGKRVAVVLCGRNIALETFLEAVK
;
A
#
# COMPACT_ATOMS: atom_id res chain seq x y z
N MET A 1 -25.41 10.29 -9.03
CA MET A 1 -25.11 11.65 -8.50
C MET A 1 -23.67 11.97 -8.81
N SER A 2 -23.36 13.24 -9.11
CA SER A 2 -21.99 13.65 -9.44
C SER A 2 -21.11 13.67 -8.16
N ALA A 3 -19.91 13.08 -8.20
CA ALA A 3 -18.96 13.15 -7.09
C ALA A 3 -18.61 14.60 -6.69
N ARG A 4 -18.71 15.56 -7.62
CA ARG A 4 -18.49 16.97 -7.34
C ARG A 4 -19.53 17.58 -6.39
N GLU A 5 -20.76 17.10 -6.42
CA GLU A 5 -21.85 17.66 -5.59
C GLU A 5 -21.97 16.96 -4.24
N HIS A 6 -21.66 15.66 -4.18
CA HIS A 6 -22.01 14.83 -3.02
C HIS A 6 -20.77 14.23 -2.34
N GLY A 7 -19.61 14.42 -2.93
CA GLY A 7 -18.34 13.94 -2.38
C GLY A 7 -18.02 12.49 -2.72
N VAL A 8 -16.97 12.00 -2.07
CA VAL A 8 -16.51 10.61 -2.12
C VAL A 8 -16.19 10.12 -0.72
N ILE A 9 -16.24 8.81 -0.52
CA ILE A 9 -15.88 8.16 0.74
C ILE A 9 -14.74 7.17 0.50
N ALA A 10 -13.79 7.11 1.42
CA ALA A 10 -12.73 6.09 1.45
C ALA A 10 -12.44 5.65 2.88
N ALA A 11 -11.62 4.60 3.01
CA ALA A 11 -11.09 4.18 4.29
C ALA A 11 -9.65 3.68 4.15
N SER A 12 -8.77 4.25 4.93
CA SER A 12 -7.39 3.82 5.08
C SER A 12 -6.81 4.46 6.35
N SER A 13 -5.66 4.00 6.77
CA SER A 13 -4.93 4.60 7.90
C SER A 13 -3.80 5.54 7.47
N GLY A 14 -3.62 5.78 6.14
CA GLY A 14 -2.40 6.46 5.73
C GLY A 14 -2.38 7.12 4.36
N ASN A 15 -1.48 6.64 3.51
CA ASN A 15 -1.08 7.32 2.27
C ASN A 15 -2.22 7.49 1.26
N HIS A 16 -3.08 6.47 1.10
CA HIS A 16 -4.23 6.53 0.20
C HIS A 16 -5.19 7.65 0.59
N ASP A 17 -5.56 7.74 1.86
CA ASP A 17 -6.52 8.73 2.35
C ASP A 17 -5.98 10.16 2.25
N GLN A 18 -4.69 10.38 2.52
CA GLN A 18 -4.07 11.69 2.33
C GLN A 18 -4.01 12.08 0.84
N ALA A 19 -3.69 11.13 -0.04
CA ALA A 19 -3.71 11.37 -1.48
C ALA A 19 -5.11 11.72 -1.98
N LEU A 20 -6.14 11.00 -1.52
CA LEU A 20 -7.53 11.29 -1.86
C LEU A 20 -8.00 12.64 -1.30
N ALA A 21 -7.64 12.96 -0.06
CA ALA A 21 -7.93 14.28 0.54
C ALA A 21 -7.31 15.42 -0.29
N LEU A 22 -6.06 15.25 -0.71
CA LEU A 22 -5.38 16.25 -1.57
C LEU A 22 -6.05 16.36 -2.94
N ALA A 23 -6.39 15.23 -3.56
CA ALA A 23 -7.08 15.20 -4.85
C ALA A 23 -8.46 15.85 -4.76
N GLY A 24 -9.23 15.56 -3.71
CA GLY A 24 -10.52 16.18 -3.45
C GLY A 24 -10.42 17.69 -3.25
N LYS A 25 -9.46 18.13 -2.43
CA LYS A 25 -9.17 19.57 -2.24
C LYS A 25 -8.86 20.27 -3.57
N THR A 26 -8.03 19.65 -4.40
CA THR A 26 -7.62 20.20 -5.70
C THR A 26 -8.78 20.25 -6.70
N ALA A 27 -9.64 19.23 -6.68
CA ALA A 27 -10.78 19.10 -7.59
C ALA A 27 -12.05 19.82 -7.08
N GLY A 28 -12.06 20.32 -5.85
CA GLY A 28 -13.24 20.89 -5.20
C GLY A 28 -14.30 19.85 -4.88
N VAL A 29 -13.89 18.61 -4.56
CA VAL A 29 -14.75 17.47 -4.21
C VAL A 29 -14.68 17.21 -2.71
N PRO A 30 -15.80 17.18 -1.97
CA PRO A 30 -15.80 16.81 -0.57
C PRO A 30 -15.31 15.36 -0.35
N VAL A 31 -14.49 15.14 0.67
CA VAL A 31 -13.93 13.83 1.00
C VAL A 31 -14.25 13.47 2.45
N THR A 32 -14.87 12.32 2.66
CA THR A 32 -15.07 11.73 3.99
C THR A 32 -14.22 10.47 4.11
N LEU A 33 -13.38 10.39 5.14
CA LEU A 33 -12.42 9.32 5.36
C LEU A 33 -12.76 8.56 6.65
N TYR A 34 -12.80 7.25 6.55
CA TYR A 34 -12.98 6.36 7.70
C TYR A 34 -11.64 5.74 8.08
N THR A 35 -11.32 5.77 9.37
CA THR A 35 -10.11 5.14 9.90
C THR A 35 -10.37 4.59 11.29
N THR A 36 -9.39 3.96 11.90
CA THR A 36 -9.50 3.40 13.25
C THR A 36 -9.11 4.43 14.31
N THR A 37 -9.62 4.27 15.54
CA THR A 37 -9.18 5.09 16.69
C THR A 37 -7.71 4.86 17.06
N THR A 38 -7.10 3.78 16.59
CA THR A 38 -5.67 3.45 16.79
C THR A 38 -4.78 4.03 15.70
N ALA A 39 -5.34 4.67 14.67
CA ALA A 39 -4.55 5.33 13.63
C ALA A 39 -3.67 6.44 14.21
N SER A 40 -2.50 6.63 13.64
CA SER A 40 -1.56 7.67 14.06
C SER A 40 -2.21 9.06 14.03
N THR A 41 -2.19 9.77 15.15
CA THR A 41 -2.70 11.14 15.26
C THR A 41 -2.08 12.06 14.21
N TYR A 42 -0.79 11.89 13.94
CA TYR A 42 -0.08 12.62 12.88
C TYR A 42 -0.75 12.44 11.51
N LYS A 43 -1.10 11.20 11.14
CA LYS A 43 -1.77 10.91 9.85
C LYS A 43 -3.20 11.46 9.81
N VAL A 44 -3.94 11.32 10.91
CA VAL A 44 -5.32 11.87 11.02
C VAL A 44 -5.35 13.39 10.90
N GLU A 45 -4.43 14.08 11.56
CA GLU A 45 -4.31 15.54 11.46
C GLU A 45 -3.91 15.99 10.05
N ALA A 46 -3.01 15.27 9.40
CA ALA A 46 -2.64 15.57 8.01
C ALA A 46 -3.84 15.48 7.06
N MET A 47 -4.71 14.48 7.20
CA MET A 47 -5.94 14.36 6.41
C MET A 47 -6.91 15.52 6.68
N ARG A 48 -7.12 15.88 7.95
CA ARG A 48 -7.97 17.04 8.34
C ARG A 48 -7.42 18.36 7.81
N ASN A 49 -6.11 18.57 7.84
CA ASN A 49 -5.45 19.77 7.30
C ASN A 49 -5.59 19.88 5.77
N LEU A 50 -5.81 18.78 5.09
CA LEU A 50 -6.16 18.75 3.66
C LEU A 50 -7.64 19.04 3.40
N GLY A 51 -8.46 19.16 4.45
CA GLY A 51 -9.87 19.54 4.35
C GLY A 51 -10.82 18.35 4.30
N ALA A 52 -10.35 17.12 4.57
CA ALA A 52 -11.22 15.95 4.64
C ALA A 52 -11.96 15.88 5.99
N GLU A 53 -13.19 15.40 5.96
CA GLU A 53 -13.89 14.93 7.15
C GLU A 53 -13.31 13.55 7.54
N VAL A 54 -12.83 13.39 8.79
CA VAL A 54 -12.23 12.14 9.26
C VAL A 54 -13.03 11.56 10.42
N ILE A 55 -13.56 10.36 10.19
CA ILE A 55 -14.37 9.57 11.14
C ILE A 55 -13.50 8.43 11.66
N CYS A 56 -13.19 8.45 12.95
CA CYS A 56 -12.40 7.41 13.62
C CYS A 56 -13.34 6.40 14.30
N LEU A 57 -13.22 5.12 13.93
CA LEU A 57 -14.04 4.03 14.48
C LEU A 57 -13.23 3.15 15.46
N PRO A 58 -13.82 2.68 16.57
CA PRO A 58 -13.16 1.77 17.51
C PRO A 58 -13.22 0.31 17.00
N THR A 59 -12.59 0.06 15.86
CA THR A 59 -12.61 -1.22 15.18
C THR A 59 -11.25 -1.49 14.47
N ASP A 60 -11.09 -2.65 13.84
CA ASP A 60 -9.96 -2.97 12.98
C ASP A 60 -10.05 -2.26 11.61
N PRO A 61 -8.94 -2.20 10.84
CA PRO A 61 -8.91 -1.49 9.57
C PRO A 61 -9.88 -2.04 8.52
N LEU A 62 -10.05 -3.37 8.42
CA LEU A 62 -10.97 -3.97 7.44
C LEU A 62 -12.44 -3.65 7.79
N SER A 63 -12.81 -3.72 9.07
CA SER A 63 -14.15 -3.34 9.52
C SER A 63 -14.44 -1.86 9.25
N ALA A 64 -13.45 -0.97 9.41
CA ALA A 64 -13.60 0.44 9.06
C ALA A 64 -13.82 0.63 7.54
N GLU A 65 -13.10 -0.13 6.70
CA GLU A 65 -13.28 -0.12 5.23
C GLU A 65 -14.69 -0.59 4.83
N LEU A 66 -15.14 -1.70 5.39
CA LEU A 66 -16.48 -2.24 5.11
C LEU A 66 -17.59 -1.27 5.53
N GLU A 67 -17.44 -0.61 6.67
CA GLU A 67 -18.39 0.41 7.13
C GLU A 67 -18.39 1.64 6.20
N ALA A 68 -17.22 2.09 5.77
CA ALA A 68 -17.09 3.19 4.81
C ALA A 68 -17.79 2.86 3.48
N ALA A 69 -17.58 1.65 2.95
CA ALA A 69 -18.24 1.17 1.74
C ALA A 69 -19.77 1.13 1.91
N ARG A 70 -20.27 0.64 3.06
CA ARG A 70 -21.69 0.64 3.40
C ARG A 70 -22.27 2.06 3.44
N GLN A 71 -21.55 3.00 4.04
CA GLN A 71 -21.97 4.41 4.12
C GLN A 71 -21.99 5.07 2.75
N ALA A 72 -21.01 4.78 1.90
CA ALA A 72 -20.97 5.27 0.53
C ALA A 72 -22.20 4.78 -0.26
N GLN A 73 -22.51 3.50 -0.17
CA GLN A 73 -23.68 2.91 -0.79
C GLN A 73 -25.00 3.55 -0.27
N ALA A 74 -25.12 3.72 1.04
CA ALA A 74 -26.31 4.32 1.66
C ALA A 74 -26.53 5.78 1.23
N LYS A 75 -25.45 6.53 1.04
CA LYS A 75 -25.48 7.93 0.59
C LYS A 75 -25.52 8.07 -0.94
N GLY A 76 -25.35 6.99 -1.70
CA GLY A 76 -25.29 7.02 -3.16
C GLY A 76 -24.08 7.76 -3.71
N VAL A 77 -22.95 7.75 -2.99
CA VAL A 77 -21.69 8.37 -3.39
C VAL A 77 -20.63 7.31 -3.69
N PRO A 78 -19.58 7.61 -4.50
CA PRO A 78 -18.51 6.66 -4.77
C PRO A 78 -17.74 6.29 -3.49
N PHE A 79 -17.46 4.99 -3.32
CA PHE A 79 -16.44 4.49 -2.41
C PHE A 79 -15.13 4.30 -3.18
N VAL A 80 -14.05 4.94 -2.75
CA VAL A 80 -12.73 4.87 -3.38
C VAL A 80 -11.86 3.93 -2.56
N SER A 81 -11.86 2.64 -2.93
CA SER A 81 -11.06 1.64 -2.22
C SER A 81 -9.57 1.83 -2.49
N PRO A 82 -8.68 1.65 -1.49
CA PRO A 82 -7.23 1.75 -1.67
C PRO A 82 -6.64 0.67 -2.58
N TYR A 83 -7.35 -0.42 -2.84
CA TYR A 83 -6.85 -1.54 -3.64
C TYR A 83 -7.92 -2.24 -4.48
N ASN A 84 -9.20 -2.21 -4.09
CA ASN A 84 -10.29 -2.94 -4.75
C ASN A 84 -11.08 -2.04 -5.71
N ASP A 85 -10.38 -1.25 -6.52
CA ASP A 85 -10.92 -0.32 -7.49
C ASP A 85 -10.02 -0.28 -8.73
N LEU A 86 -10.58 -0.57 -9.91
CA LEU A 86 -9.82 -0.61 -11.17
C LEU A 86 -9.20 0.74 -11.54
N GLN A 87 -9.85 1.86 -11.20
CA GLN A 87 -9.31 3.19 -11.49
C GLN A 87 -8.11 3.51 -10.59
N VAL A 88 -8.20 3.12 -9.31
CA VAL A 88 -7.08 3.25 -8.37
C VAL A 88 -5.92 2.35 -8.84
N ILE A 89 -6.18 1.09 -9.17
CA ILE A 89 -5.17 0.15 -9.70
C ILE A 89 -4.51 0.73 -10.96
N ALA A 90 -5.29 1.26 -11.91
CA ALA A 90 -4.77 1.88 -13.12
C ALA A 90 -3.89 3.11 -12.81
N GLY A 91 -4.28 3.94 -11.84
CA GLY A 91 -3.46 5.05 -11.34
C GLY A 91 -2.11 4.56 -10.81
N GLN A 92 -2.07 3.47 -10.06
CA GLN A 92 -0.82 2.87 -9.56
C GLN A 92 0.02 2.28 -10.71
N GLY A 93 -0.60 1.89 -11.83
CA GLY A 93 0.09 1.41 -13.02
C GLY A 93 1.05 2.43 -13.63
N THR A 94 0.84 3.72 -13.39
CA THR A 94 1.76 4.78 -13.86
C THR A 94 3.18 4.60 -13.30
N ILE A 95 3.32 4.03 -12.09
CA ILE A 95 4.64 3.68 -11.53
C ILE A 95 5.36 2.68 -12.44
N GLY A 96 4.66 1.64 -12.91
CA GLY A 96 5.23 0.66 -13.83
C GLY A 96 5.62 1.25 -15.18
N MET A 97 4.86 2.20 -15.70
CA MET A 97 5.19 2.94 -16.91
C MET A 97 6.46 3.77 -16.74
N GLU A 98 6.54 4.54 -15.65
CA GLU A 98 7.73 5.35 -15.35
C GLU A 98 8.97 4.49 -15.08
N LEU A 99 8.83 3.33 -14.44
CA LEU A 99 9.92 2.37 -14.26
C LEU A 99 10.44 1.88 -15.61
N PHE A 100 9.56 1.53 -16.54
CA PHE A 100 9.95 1.10 -17.88
C PHE A 100 10.65 2.21 -18.66
N GLU A 101 10.18 3.44 -18.58
CA GLU A 101 10.81 4.60 -19.23
C GLU A 101 12.22 4.89 -18.67
N GLN A 102 12.40 4.79 -17.35
CA GLN A 102 13.65 5.11 -16.67
C GLN A 102 14.66 3.94 -16.68
N ALA A 103 14.19 2.70 -16.72
CA ALA A 103 15.00 1.50 -16.67
C ALA A 103 14.40 0.38 -17.55
N PRO A 104 14.49 0.51 -18.89
CA PRO A 104 13.87 -0.45 -19.82
C PRO A 104 14.48 -1.86 -19.77
N ASP A 105 15.67 -2.00 -19.20
CA ASP A 105 16.41 -3.24 -18.99
C ASP A 105 16.33 -3.77 -17.55
N LEU A 106 15.24 -3.46 -16.86
CA LEU A 106 14.97 -3.92 -15.50
C LEU A 106 14.79 -5.45 -15.48
N ASP A 107 15.43 -6.14 -14.53
CA ASP A 107 15.27 -7.59 -14.31
C ASP A 107 14.17 -7.90 -13.28
N ALA A 108 14.03 -7.06 -12.24
CA ALA A 108 13.02 -7.28 -11.19
C ALA A 108 12.56 -5.99 -10.54
N VAL A 109 11.32 -6.00 -10.02
CA VAL A 109 10.77 -4.94 -9.16
C VAL A 109 10.25 -5.53 -7.85
N PHE A 110 10.65 -4.91 -6.73
CA PHE A 110 10.23 -5.27 -5.37
C PHE A 110 9.20 -4.25 -4.88
N VAL A 111 8.04 -4.74 -4.47
CA VAL A 111 6.91 -3.89 -4.09
C VAL A 111 6.32 -4.36 -2.76
N ALA A 112 6.20 -3.47 -1.79
CA ALA A 112 5.47 -3.74 -0.56
C ALA A 112 3.97 -3.86 -0.84
N VAL A 113 3.31 -4.83 -0.20
CA VAL A 113 1.92 -5.18 -0.51
C VAL A 113 1.07 -5.23 0.76
N GLY A 114 -0.02 -4.46 0.77
CA GLY A 114 -1.16 -4.65 1.67
C GLY A 114 -2.29 -5.35 0.90
N GLY A 115 -3.33 -4.62 0.53
CA GLY A 115 -4.46 -5.14 -0.27
C GLY A 115 -4.17 -5.41 -1.74
N GLY A 116 -2.96 -5.13 -2.25
CA GLY A 116 -2.49 -5.51 -3.58
C GLY A 116 -2.74 -4.50 -4.71
N GLY A 117 -3.37 -3.35 -4.45
CA GLY A 117 -3.71 -2.37 -5.51
C GLY A 117 -2.49 -1.83 -6.24
N MET A 118 -1.44 -1.44 -5.51
CA MET A 118 -0.23 -0.88 -6.09
C MET A 118 0.52 -1.90 -6.95
N ILE A 119 0.77 -3.09 -6.41
CA ILE A 119 1.51 -4.12 -7.16
C ILE A 119 0.71 -4.66 -8.36
N ALA A 120 -0.62 -4.72 -8.27
CA ALA A 120 -1.47 -5.09 -9.40
C ALA A 120 -1.36 -4.08 -10.54
N GLY A 121 -1.35 -2.77 -10.23
CA GLY A 121 -1.15 -1.72 -11.22
C GLY A 121 0.24 -1.76 -11.86
N ILE A 122 1.29 -1.80 -11.05
CA ILE A 122 2.68 -1.92 -11.52
C ILE A 122 2.85 -3.17 -12.38
N GLY A 123 2.34 -4.31 -11.89
CA GLY A 123 2.42 -5.59 -12.58
C GLY A 123 1.70 -5.59 -13.91
N ALA A 124 0.50 -5.04 -14.00
CA ALA A 124 -0.25 -4.94 -15.26
C ALA A 124 0.51 -4.12 -16.30
N ALA A 125 1.10 -2.98 -15.92
CA ALA A 125 1.91 -2.16 -16.80
C ALA A 125 3.17 -2.91 -17.28
N LEU A 126 3.95 -3.48 -16.36
CA LEU A 126 5.21 -4.15 -16.68
C LEU A 126 4.99 -5.46 -17.46
N ARG A 127 3.94 -6.24 -17.21
CA ARG A 127 3.62 -7.43 -18.04
C ARG A 127 3.34 -7.08 -19.49
N THR A 128 2.87 -5.86 -19.75
CA THR A 128 2.64 -5.37 -21.12
C THR A 128 3.90 -4.79 -21.74
N LEU A 129 4.65 -3.97 -21.01
CA LEU A 129 5.79 -3.19 -21.52
C LEU A 129 7.12 -3.96 -21.46
N ALA A 130 7.32 -4.78 -20.42
CA ALA A 130 8.53 -5.54 -20.17
C ALA A 130 8.19 -6.92 -19.55
N PRO A 131 7.62 -7.86 -20.32
CA PRO A 131 7.05 -9.11 -19.81
C PRO A 131 8.05 -10.04 -19.12
N GLY A 132 9.35 -9.83 -19.32
CA GLY A 132 10.44 -10.57 -18.68
C GLY A 132 10.81 -10.11 -17.27
N VAL A 133 10.27 -8.98 -16.79
CA VAL A 133 10.59 -8.46 -15.47
C VAL A 133 9.94 -9.30 -14.36
N ASP A 134 10.73 -9.71 -13.36
CA ASP A 134 10.22 -10.37 -12.16
C ASP A 134 9.47 -9.35 -11.29
N ILE A 135 8.23 -9.67 -10.92
CA ILE A 135 7.39 -8.84 -10.05
C ILE A 135 7.28 -9.51 -8.70
N ILE A 136 7.95 -8.94 -7.69
CA ILE A 136 8.13 -9.54 -6.38
C ILE A 136 7.24 -8.83 -5.37
N GLY A 137 6.25 -9.54 -4.85
CA GLY A 137 5.41 -9.05 -3.75
C GLY A 137 6.11 -9.25 -2.41
N CYS A 138 6.11 -8.21 -1.57
CA CYS A 138 6.83 -8.20 -0.30
C CYS A 138 5.88 -7.85 0.86
N TRP A 139 5.86 -8.68 1.92
CA TRP A 139 5.00 -8.50 3.09
C TRP A 139 5.78 -8.59 4.40
N PRO A 140 5.32 -7.93 5.48
CA PRO A 140 5.79 -8.23 6.82
C PRO A 140 5.27 -9.63 7.24
N GLU A 141 6.11 -10.40 7.95
CA GLU A 141 5.70 -11.69 8.53
C GLU A 141 4.53 -11.54 9.51
N ASN A 142 4.41 -10.37 10.15
CA ASN A 142 3.40 -10.08 11.16
C ASN A 142 1.99 -9.82 10.60
N ASP A 143 1.87 -9.46 9.30
CA ASP A 143 0.57 -9.21 8.66
C ASP A 143 0.62 -9.53 7.15
N PRO A 144 0.66 -10.82 6.76
CA PRO A 144 0.75 -11.26 5.38
C PRO A 144 -0.61 -11.63 4.77
N ALA A 145 -1.67 -10.87 5.03
CA ALA A 145 -3.05 -11.25 4.72
C ALA A 145 -3.28 -11.66 3.25
N LEU A 146 -2.82 -10.84 2.29
CA LEU A 146 -2.98 -11.19 0.87
C LEU A 146 -2.04 -12.32 0.45
N GLU A 147 -0.83 -12.42 0.99
CA GLU A 147 0.11 -13.50 0.68
C GLU A 147 -0.45 -14.88 1.09
N GLN A 148 -1.03 -14.96 2.30
CA GLN A 148 -1.69 -16.18 2.75
C GLN A 148 -2.95 -16.50 1.93
N SER A 149 -3.69 -15.48 1.53
CA SER A 149 -4.85 -15.61 0.63
C SER A 149 -4.44 -16.11 -0.76
N LEU A 150 -3.31 -15.66 -1.30
CA LEU A 150 -2.74 -16.15 -2.56
C LEU A 150 -2.42 -17.65 -2.48
N LYS A 151 -1.78 -18.09 -1.40
CA LYS A 151 -1.49 -19.51 -1.14
C LYS A 151 -2.75 -20.36 -0.99
N ALA A 152 -3.78 -19.81 -0.34
CA ALA A 152 -5.07 -20.47 -0.15
C ALA A 152 -5.95 -20.47 -1.42
N GLY A 153 -5.62 -19.67 -2.44
CA GLY A 153 -6.42 -19.49 -3.65
C GLY A 153 -7.74 -18.73 -3.43
N ARG A 154 -7.96 -18.19 -2.25
CA ARG A 154 -9.16 -17.42 -1.85
C ARG A 154 -8.83 -16.45 -0.73
N ILE A 155 -9.62 -15.40 -0.58
CA ILE A 155 -9.50 -14.50 0.58
C ILE A 155 -9.81 -15.29 1.85
N ILE A 156 -8.89 -15.20 2.81
CA ILE A 156 -9.01 -15.81 4.14
C ILE A 156 -8.72 -14.77 5.21
N ASP A 157 -9.30 -14.97 6.38
CA ASP A 157 -8.94 -14.22 7.57
C ASP A 157 -7.60 -14.74 8.12
N VAL A 158 -6.66 -13.81 8.37
CA VAL A 158 -5.30 -14.12 8.83
C VAL A 158 -5.06 -13.36 10.12
N PRO A 159 -4.69 -14.05 11.21
CA PRO A 159 -4.29 -13.36 12.44
C PRO A 159 -3.10 -12.43 12.18
N ALA A 160 -3.27 -11.17 12.54
CA ALA A 160 -2.22 -10.15 12.41
C ALA A 160 -1.61 -9.82 13.76
N SER A 161 -0.34 -9.45 13.74
CA SER A 161 0.40 -8.90 14.88
C SER A 161 0.90 -7.49 14.55
N ALA A 162 1.32 -6.76 15.57
CA ALA A 162 1.85 -5.41 15.38
C ALA A 162 3.07 -5.41 14.43
N THR A 163 3.06 -4.48 13.48
CA THR A 163 4.13 -4.32 12.49
C THR A 163 4.49 -2.85 12.30
N LEU A 164 5.75 -2.58 11.99
CA LEU A 164 6.21 -1.26 11.53
C LEU A 164 5.63 -0.90 10.16
N SER A 165 5.16 -1.88 9.41
CA SER A 165 4.56 -1.71 8.10
C SER A 165 3.07 -1.35 8.19
N ASP A 166 2.73 -0.35 9.01
CA ASP A 166 1.36 0.09 9.24
C ASP A 166 0.61 0.48 7.95
N GLY A 167 1.35 0.96 6.93
CA GLY A 167 0.78 1.30 5.62
C GLY A 167 0.36 0.10 4.77
N THR A 168 0.74 -1.13 5.14
CA THR A 168 0.31 -2.37 4.49
C THR A 168 -0.54 -3.26 5.39
N ALA A 169 -0.70 -2.86 6.67
CA ALA A 169 -1.40 -3.66 7.67
C ALA A 169 -2.92 -3.66 7.46
N GLY A 170 -3.51 -4.81 7.71
CA GLY A 170 -4.95 -5.05 7.69
C GLY A 170 -5.36 -6.20 6.78
N GLY A 171 -6.56 -6.73 7.06
CA GLY A 171 -7.18 -7.78 6.25
C GLY A 171 -7.52 -7.31 4.83
N VAL A 172 -7.85 -8.25 3.98
CA VAL A 172 -8.29 -7.99 2.59
C VAL A 172 -9.78 -8.27 2.49
N GLY A 173 -10.52 -7.31 1.94
CA GLY A 173 -11.98 -7.40 1.83
C GLY A 173 -12.45 -8.60 0.97
N PRO A 174 -13.60 -9.19 1.31
CA PRO A 174 -14.19 -10.26 0.50
C PRO A 174 -14.39 -9.83 -0.95
N GLY A 175 -14.05 -10.70 -1.90
CA GLY A 175 -14.23 -10.42 -3.33
C GLY A 175 -13.22 -9.42 -3.90
N ALA A 176 -12.09 -9.17 -3.21
CA ALA A 176 -11.04 -8.30 -3.72
C ALA A 176 -10.53 -8.75 -5.09
N ILE A 177 -10.64 -7.88 -6.09
CA ILE A 177 -10.18 -8.11 -7.47
C ILE A 177 -8.66 -8.26 -7.56
N THR A 178 -7.94 -7.78 -6.55
CA THR A 178 -6.48 -7.87 -6.47
C THR A 178 -5.99 -9.29 -6.27
N LEU A 179 -6.78 -10.20 -5.66
CA LEU A 179 -6.37 -11.59 -5.51
C LEU A 179 -6.11 -12.27 -6.86
N PRO A 180 -7.09 -12.39 -7.79
CA PRO A 180 -6.85 -12.99 -9.09
C PRO A 180 -5.83 -12.21 -9.92
N LEU A 181 -5.75 -10.89 -9.80
CA LEU A 181 -4.72 -10.11 -10.48
C LEU A 181 -3.32 -10.48 -9.98
N CYS A 182 -3.10 -10.52 -8.68
CA CYS A 182 -1.81 -10.90 -8.12
C CYS A 182 -1.42 -12.35 -8.45
N GLN A 183 -2.39 -13.28 -8.52
CA GLN A 183 -2.11 -14.67 -8.91
C GLN A 183 -1.48 -14.79 -10.31
N VAL A 184 -1.85 -13.92 -11.24
CA VAL A 184 -1.33 -13.96 -12.62
C VAL A 184 -0.15 -13.02 -12.85
N LEU A 185 -0.01 -11.97 -12.04
CA LEU A 185 0.99 -10.92 -12.25
C LEU A 185 2.29 -11.20 -11.50
N LEU A 186 2.22 -11.76 -10.27
CA LEU A 186 3.41 -11.93 -9.44
C LEU A 186 4.28 -13.09 -9.94
N THR A 187 5.60 -12.86 -9.90
CA THR A 187 6.60 -13.91 -10.15
C THR A 187 6.93 -14.66 -8.84
N ASP A 188 6.99 -13.94 -7.71
CA ASP A 188 7.33 -14.51 -6.41
C ASP A 188 6.77 -13.65 -5.27
N THR A 189 6.76 -14.23 -4.06
CA THR A 189 6.34 -13.58 -2.82
C THR A 189 7.39 -13.73 -1.73
N LEU A 190 7.66 -12.68 -0.97
CA LEU A 190 8.66 -12.67 0.09
C LEU A 190 8.08 -12.10 1.39
N LEU A 191 8.36 -12.80 2.48
CA LEU A 191 8.07 -12.33 3.84
C LEU A 191 9.33 -11.82 4.51
N VAL A 192 9.21 -10.73 5.28
CA VAL A 192 10.31 -10.14 6.04
C VAL A 192 9.92 -9.91 7.49
N SER A 193 10.87 -10.12 8.41
CA SER A 193 10.66 -9.91 9.83
C SER A 193 10.75 -8.42 10.21
N GLU A 194 10.20 -8.05 11.38
CA GLU A 194 10.31 -6.69 11.93
C GLU A 194 11.77 -6.25 12.11
N ALA A 195 12.68 -7.19 12.47
CA ALA A 195 14.10 -6.89 12.57
C ALA A 195 14.71 -6.50 11.20
N GLN A 196 14.31 -7.18 10.13
CA GLN A 196 14.75 -6.87 8.77
C GLN A 196 14.18 -5.52 8.29
N ILE A 197 12.94 -5.20 8.63
CA ILE A 197 12.31 -3.90 8.33
C ILE A 197 13.09 -2.77 9.04
N ARG A 198 13.37 -2.91 10.34
CA ARG A 198 14.19 -1.93 11.11
C ARG A 198 15.57 -1.73 10.50
N ALA A 199 16.25 -2.81 10.15
CA ALA A 199 17.55 -2.75 9.50
C ALA A 199 17.47 -1.99 8.16
N ALA A 200 16.47 -2.28 7.34
CA ALA A 200 16.26 -1.60 6.05
C ALA A 200 15.98 -0.10 6.23
N MET A 201 15.16 0.29 7.21
CA MET A 201 14.93 1.71 7.54
C MET A 201 16.24 2.42 7.92
N ARG A 202 17.05 1.78 8.77
CA ARG A 202 18.35 2.31 9.19
C ARG A 202 19.32 2.44 8.01
N ASP A 203 19.36 1.45 7.14
CA ASP A 203 20.27 1.42 6.00
C ASP A 203 19.95 2.56 5.02
N ILE A 204 18.69 2.75 4.64
CA ILE A 204 18.26 3.85 3.77
C ILE A 204 18.55 5.21 4.41
N ALA A 205 18.30 5.36 5.70
CA ALA A 205 18.63 6.62 6.39
C ALA A 205 20.14 6.88 6.39
N SER A 206 20.96 5.83 6.52
CA SER A 206 22.42 5.96 6.58
C SER A 206 23.06 6.16 5.22
N SER A 207 22.57 5.46 4.16
CA SER A 207 23.15 5.55 2.81
C SER A 207 22.60 6.75 2.02
N GLU A 208 21.27 6.90 2.01
CA GLU A 208 20.58 7.87 1.15
C GLU A 208 20.17 9.17 1.88
N ARG A 209 20.25 9.20 3.22
CA ARG A 209 19.76 10.31 4.05
C ARG A 209 18.24 10.50 3.94
N TRP A 210 17.51 9.42 3.64
CA TRP A 210 16.06 9.45 3.53
C TRP A 210 15.39 8.79 4.73
N ILE A 211 14.36 9.45 5.25
CA ILE A 211 13.45 8.88 6.23
C ILE A 211 12.32 8.21 5.45
N ILE A 212 12.22 6.88 5.56
CA ILE A 212 11.14 6.08 4.96
C ILE A 212 10.29 5.45 6.05
N GLU A 213 9.03 5.18 5.77
CA GLU A 213 8.15 4.42 6.66
C GLU A 213 8.41 2.91 6.58
N GLY A 214 7.90 2.16 7.57
CA GLY A 214 8.09 0.71 7.62
C GLY A 214 7.57 -0.01 6.37
N ALA A 215 6.45 0.42 5.80
CA ALA A 215 5.90 -0.15 4.57
C ALA A 215 6.90 -0.09 3.39
N ALA A 216 7.56 1.04 3.19
CA ALA A 216 8.60 1.16 2.15
C ALA A 216 9.82 0.27 2.45
N ALA A 217 10.19 0.13 3.73
CA ALA A 217 11.32 -0.70 4.15
C ALA A 217 11.09 -2.20 3.94
N VAL A 218 9.85 -2.68 3.88
CA VAL A 218 9.52 -4.08 3.57
C VAL A 218 10.12 -4.50 2.23
N ALA A 219 9.97 -3.69 1.18
CA ALA A 219 10.50 -4.00 -0.15
C ALA A 219 12.04 -3.99 -0.17
N VAL A 220 12.67 -3.06 0.56
CA VAL A 220 14.13 -3.02 0.73
C VAL A 220 14.65 -4.27 1.45
N ALA A 221 14.00 -4.65 2.54
CA ALA A 221 14.37 -5.83 3.31
C ALA A 221 14.22 -7.11 2.49
N ALA A 222 13.16 -7.24 1.69
CA ALA A 222 12.92 -8.36 0.81
C ALA A 222 13.99 -8.47 -0.29
N MET A 223 14.34 -7.37 -0.94
CA MET A 223 15.42 -7.34 -1.92
C MET A 223 16.74 -7.78 -1.30
N LYS A 224 17.09 -7.30 -0.11
CA LYS A 224 18.30 -7.72 0.60
C LYS A 224 18.30 -9.20 0.96
N LYS A 225 17.13 -9.74 1.37
CA LYS A 225 16.95 -11.16 1.72
C LYS A 225 17.25 -12.11 0.56
N CYS A 226 17.03 -11.69 -0.68
CA CYS A 226 17.26 -12.49 -1.88
C CYS A 226 18.32 -11.89 -2.83
N ALA A 227 19.25 -11.05 -2.31
CA ALA A 227 20.26 -10.35 -3.10
C ALA A 227 21.10 -11.28 -3.97
N ASP A 228 21.45 -12.46 -3.48
CA ASP A 228 22.25 -13.45 -4.23
C ASP A 228 21.55 -13.89 -5.53
N ARG A 229 20.21 -14.00 -5.54
CA ARG A 229 19.41 -14.35 -6.73
C ARG A 229 19.50 -13.29 -7.82
N TYR A 230 19.72 -12.04 -7.44
CA TYR A 230 19.74 -10.90 -8.34
C TYR A 230 21.13 -10.28 -8.48
N GLN A 231 22.19 -11.03 -8.14
CA GLN A 231 23.57 -10.56 -8.32
C GLN A 231 23.87 -10.27 -9.80
N GLY A 232 24.35 -9.06 -10.10
CA GLY A 232 24.62 -8.60 -11.46
C GLY A 232 23.36 -8.22 -12.26
N LYS A 233 22.19 -8.23 -11.64
CA LYS A 233 20.90 -7.85 -12.21
C LYS A 233 20.55 -6.40 -11.87
N ARG A 234 19.75 -5.78 -12.74
CA ARG A 234 19.17 -4.47 -12.48
C ARG A 234 17.83 -4.63 -11.78
N VAL A 235 17.72 -4.16 -10.56
CA VAL A 235 16.48 -4.28 -9.76
C VAL A 235 15.97 -2.91 -9.34
N ALA A 236 14.67 -2.75 -9.30
CA ALA A 236 14.01 -1.60 -8.70
C ALA A 236 13.36 -1.98 -7.37
N VAL A 237 13.41 -1.07 -6.40
CA VAL A 237 12.70 -1.19 -5.14
C VAL A 237 11.79 0.02 -5.00
N VAL A 238 10.47 -0.21 -4.88
CA VAL A 238 9.50 0.87 -4.72
C VAL A 238 9.50 1.35 -3.28
N LEU A 239 10.08 2.52 -3.03
CA LEU A 239 9.99 3.21 -1.73
C LEU A 239 8.64 3.93 -1.64
N CYS A 240 7.60 3.18 -1.32
CA CYS A 240 6.19 3.58 -1.46
C CYS A 240 5.73 4.68 -0.49
N GLY A 241 6.52 5.03 0.54
CA GLY A 241 6.09 6.05 1.47
C GLY A 241 7.15 6.58 2.43
N ARG A 242 6.89 7.80 2.90
CA ARG A 242 7.70 8.55 3.89
C ARG A 242 6.82 9.14 5.00
N ASN A 243 5.60 8.64 5.11
CA ASN A 243 4.57 9.18 5.99
C ASN A 243 4.66 8.57 7.39
N ILE A 244 5.72 8.90 8.08
CA ILE A 244 6.03 8.43 9.44
C ILE A 244 6.37 9.61 10.35
N ALA A 245 5.89 9.58 11.60
CA ALA A 245 6.32 10.55 12.61
C ALA A 245 7.81 10.37 12.94
N LEU A 246 8.52 11.48 13.12
CA LEU A 246 9.96 11.44 13.37
C LEU A 246 10.31 10.60 14.61
N GLU A 247 9.53 10.74 15.67
CA GLU A 247 9.71 10.00 16.94
C GLU A 247 9.59 8.49 16.71
N THR A 248 8.57 8.06 15.94
CA THR A 248 8.36 6.65 15.58
C THR A 248 9.52 6.13 14.75
N PHE A 249 10.01 6.92 13.79
CA PHE A 249 11.18 6.54 12.99
C PHE A 249 12.43 6.39 13.87
N LEU A 250 12.72 7.38 14.71
CA LEU A 250 13.90 7.35 15.59
C LEU A 250 13.86 6.15 16.57
N GLU A 251 12.68 5.76 17.03
CA GLU A 251 12.52 4.57 17.86
C GLU A 251 12.71 3.28 17.05
N ALA A 252 12.21 3.22 15.82
CA ALA A 252 12.37 2.07 14.96
C ALA A 252 13.84 1.79 14.59
N VAL A 253 14.69 2.81 14.48
CA VAL A 253 16.09 2.68 14.05
C VAL A 253 17.13 2.65 15.18
N LYS A 254 16.67 2.68 16.44
CA LYS A 254 17.56 2.40 17.60
C LYS A 254 18.04 0.96 17.57
#